data_1f7881fb4b254b2ee2d24427bfaca5bd
#
_entry.id   1f7881fb4b254b2ee2d24427bfaca5bd
#
_cell.length_a   1.000
_cell.length_b   1.000
_cell.length_c   1.000
_cell.angle_alpha   90.00
_cell.angle_beta   90.00
_cell.angle_gamma   90.00
#
_symmetry.space_group_name_H-M   'P 1'
#
loop_
_entity.id
_entity.type
_entity.pdbx_description
1 polymer ?
#
loop_
_entity_poly.entity_id
_entity_poly.type
_entity_poly.pdbx_seq_one_letter_code
_entity_poly.pdbx_strand_id
1 'polypeptide(L)'
;MKISLMEKNYRGTLLMGALALLTLLMITGYLFASETDKRIELTARKSYVFNAYLKGDDIQIHSQDGVVTLTGTVAEEPHLLLAAETVADLPGVKSVDNKLEVVGGIPEKNSDAWIQMRVKNMLMLHSNLDSANTEVNVKDGLVTLHGEVNSQAEKGLTAEYVKDIEGIKDVDNQMTVATAPKTKHRTVGEFIDDSSIKSQIKLALLFHRGTNPFRADITVKRGVVTVSGMAKNAAEKELVSKRIADIHGVKRIQNRMTIK
;
A
#
# COMPACT_ATOMS: atom_id res chain seq x y z
N MET A 1 -7.64 73.88 -5.97
CA MET A 1 -8.76 72.98 -5.70
C MET A 1 -8.91 71.82 -6.71
N LYS A 2 -8.13 71.74 -7.82
CA LYS A 2 -8.21 70.61 -8.80
C LYS A 2 -7.25 69.46 -8.54
N ILE A 3 -6.17 69.66 -7.80
CA ILE A 3 -5.14 68.60 -7.53
C ILE A 3 -5.61 67.54 -6.52
N SER A 4 -6.42 67.92 -5.52
CA SER A 4 -6.92 67.00 -4.47
C SER A 4 -7.94 66.00 -5.00
N LEU A 5 -8.66 66.26 -6.05
CA LEU A 5 -9.63 65.32 -6.66
C LEU A 5 -8.97 64.26 -7.54
N MET A 6 -7.83 64.58 -8.15
CA MET A 6 -7.07 63.57 -8.95
C MET A 6 -6.38 62.52 -8.07
N GLU A 7 -5.81 62.93 -6.93
CA GLU A 7 -5.20 61.96 -6.01
C GLU A 7 -6.20 60.99 -5.37
N LYS A 8 -7.43 61.47 -5.10
CA LYS A 8 -8.47 60.61 -4.51
C LYS A 8 -9.00 59.57 -5.48
N ASN A 9 -9.07 59.88 -6.78
CA ASN A 9 -9.43 58.89 -7.81
C ASN A 9 -8.32 57.87 -8.09
N TYR A 10 -7.04 58.26 -8.02
CA TYR A 10 -5.91 57.37 -8.24
C TYR A 10 -5.79 56.33 -7.11
N ARG A 11 -6.05 56.72 -5.86
CA ARG A 11 -6.07 55.77 -4.72
C ARG A 11 -7.24 54.77 -4.81
N GLY A 12 -8.41 55.21 -5.29
CA GLY A 12 -9.57 54.36 -5.50
C GLY A 12 -9.35 53.30 -6.59
N THR A 13 -8.74 53.71 -7.71
CA THR A 13 -8.44 52.77 -8.81
C THR A 13 -7.31 51.79 -8.46
N LEU A 14 -6.30 52.22 -7.69
CA LEU A 14 -5.26 51.33 -7.16
C LEU A 14 -5.80 50.28 -6.15
N LEU A 15 -6.70 50.70 -5.26
CA LEU A 15 -7.36 49.77 -4.32
C LEU A 15 -8.28 48.75 -5.02
N MET A 16 -9.06 49.19 -6.02
CA MET A 16 -9.88 48.31 -6.83
C MET A 16 -9.03 47.32 -7.65
N GLY A 17 -7.91 47.76 -8.22
CA GLY A 17 -6.98 46.90 -8.94
C GLY A 17 -6.32 45.86 -8.04
N ALA A 18 -5.91 46.25 -6.83
CA ALA A 18 -5.34 45.32 -5.85
C ALA A 18 -6.36 44.28 -5.35
N LEU A 19 -7.62 44.70 -5.13
CA LEU A 19 -8.70 43.80 -4.72
C LEU A 19 -9.06 42.81 -5.84
N ALA A 20 -9.11 43.25 -7.09
CA ALA A 20 -9.36 42.42 -8.26
C ALA A 20 -8.21 41.40 -8.49
N LEU A 21 -6.96 41.81 -8.26
CA LEU A 21 -5.80 40.89 -8.35
C LEU A 21 -5.81 39.85 -7.23
N LEU A 22 -6.20 40.26 -6.02
CA LEU A 22 -6.32 39.36 -4.88
C LEU A 22 -7.44 38.31 -5.08
N THR A 23 -8.59 38.73 -5.62
CA THR A 23 -9.70 37.80 -5.94
C THR A 23 -9.35 36.87 -7.09
N LEU A 24 -8.61 37.33 -8.10
CA LEU A 24 -8.14 36.47 -9.20
C LEU A 24 -7.15 35.43 -8.73
N LEU A 25 -6.23 35.79 -7.82
CA LEU A 25 -5.29 34.84 -7.18
C LEU A 25 -6.01 33.77 -6.33
N MET A 26 -7.08 34.17 -5.62
CA MET A 26 -7.89 33.23 -4.84
C MET A 26 -8.65 32.23 -5.74
N ILE A 27 -9.27 32.73 -6.82
CA ILE A 27 -10.03 31.88 -7.76
C ILE A 27 -9.11 30.90 -8.49
N THR A 28 -7.91 31.32 -8.90
CA THR A 28 -6.94 30.41 -9.52
C THR A 28 -6.45 29.33 -8.53
N GLY A 29 -6.25 29.69 -7.27
CA GLY A 29 -5.90 28.72 -6.23
C GLY A 29 -6.94 27.61 -6.04
N TYR A 30 -8.22 27.95 -6.01
CA TYR A 30 -9.31 26.97 -5.92
C TYR A 30 -9.43 26.07 -7.16
N LEU A 31 -9.23 26.61 -8.36
CA LEU A 31 -9.28 25.81 -9.59
C LEU A 31 -8.12 24.79 -9.66
N PHE A 32 -6.92 25.17 -9.28
CA PHE A 32 -5.76 24.27 -9.25
C PHE A 32 -5.89 23.19 -8.16
N ALA A 33 -6.41 23.53 -6.98
CA ALA A 33 -6.69 22.57 -5.92
C ALA A 33 -7.70 21.52 -6.38
N SER A 34 -8.82 21.93 -6.97
CA SER A 34 -9.86 21.03 -7.48
C SER A 34 -9.36 20.07 -8.58
N GLU A 35 -8.45 20.53 -9.46
CA GLU A 35 -7.89 19.66 -10.51
C GLU A 35 -6.87 18.68 -9.94
N THR A 36 -6.08 19.08 -8.96
CA THR A 36 -5.16 18.19 -8.22
C THR A 36 -5.93 17.12 -7.46
N ASP A 37 -7.02 17.50 -6.77
CA ASP A 37 -7.85 16.57 -6.01
C ASP A 37 -8.50 15.51 -6.91
N LYS A 38 -9.08 15.92 -8.04
CA LYS A 38 -9.61 14.98 -9.03
C LYS A 38 -8.54 14.02 -9.57
N ARG A 39 -7.33 14.52 -9.78
CA ARG A 39 -6.22 13.67 -10.23
C ARG A 39 -5.80 12.67 -9.16
N ILE A 40 -5.77 13.06 -7.89
CA ILE A 40 -5.50 12.16 -6.77
C ILE A 40 -6.53 11.02 -6.75
N GLU A 41 -7.83 11.34 -6.76
CA GLU A 41 -8.91 10.34 -6.74
C GLU A 41 -8.82 9.37 -7.92
N LEU A 42 -8.61 9.90 -9.14
CA LEU A 42 -8.47 9.07 -10.34
C LEU A 42 -7.22 8.18 -10.30
N THR A 43 -6.10 8.71 -9.80
CA THR A 43 -4.84 7.96 -9.70
C THR A 43 -4.97 6.85 -8.67
N ALA A 44 -5.58 7.11 -7.51
CA ALA A 44 -5.87 6.12 -6.50
C ALA A 44 -6.69 4.95 -7.09
N ARG A 45 -7.83 5.26 -7.73
CA ARG A 45 -8.70 4.25 -8.35
C ARG A 45 -8.02 3.44 -9.45
N LYS A 46 -7.03 4.00 -10.15
CA LYS A 46 -6.27 3.34 -11.22
C LYS A 46 -5.04 2.61 -10.72
N SER A 47 -4.65 2.76 -9.46
CA SER A 47 -3.47 2.09 -8.91
C SER A 47 -3.64 0.57 -8.93
N TYR A 48 -2.53 -0.14 -8.97
CA TYR A 48 -2.52 -1.60 -8.98
C TYR A 48 -3.22 -2.19 -7.73
N VAL A 49 -2.95 -1.63 -6.55
CA VAL A 49 -3.57 -2.09 -5.29
C VAL A 49 -5.09 -2.00 -5.36
N PHE A 50 -5.65 -0.89 -5.80
CA PHE A 50 -7.12 -0.76 -5.91
C PHE A 50 -7.73 -1.68 -6.96
N ASN A 51 -7.02 -1.99 -8.03
CA ASN A 51 -7.53 -2.87 -9.09
C ASN A 51 -7.30 -4.36 -8.84
N ALA A 52 -6.23 -4.73 -8.13
CA ALA A 52 -5.88 -6.13 -7.90
C ALA A 52 -6.36 -6.64 -6.52
N TYR A 53 -6.10 -5.88 -5.46
CA TYR A 53 -6.37 -6.33 -4.09
C TYR A 53 -7.69 -5.81 -3.53
N LEU A 54 -8.04 -4.55 -3.81
CA LEU A 54 -9.20 -3.87 -3.23
C LEU A 54 -10.43 -3.86 -4.16
N LYS A 55 -10.37 -4.57 -5.28
CA LYS A 55 -11.44 -4.58 -6.29
C LYS A 55 -12.81 -5.04 -5.76
N GLY A 56 -12.81 -5.90 -4.73
CA GLY A 56 -14.01 -6.43 -4.10
C GLY A 56 -14.55 -5.58 -2.95
N ASP A 57 -13.83 -4.53 -2.56
CA ASP A 57 -14.18 -3.66 -1.44
C ASP A 57 -15.03 -2.47 -1.91
N ASP A 58 -15.90 -1.98 -1.03
CA ASP A 58 -16.68 -0.76 -1.27
C ASP A 58 -15.93 0.45 -0.69
N ILE A 59 -14.99 1.01 -1.46
CA ILE A 59 -14.15 2.12 -1.05
C ILE A 59 -14.51 3.38 -1.84
N GLN A 60 -14.90 4.42 -1.12
CA GLN A 60 -15.07 5.76 -1.65
C GLN A 60 -13.86 6.62 -1.31
N ILE A 61 -13.36 7.34 -2.30
CA ILE A 61 -12.19 8.20 -2.19
C ILE A 61 -12.64 9.63 -2.49
N HIS A 62 -12.42 10.51 -1.54
CA HIS A 62 -12.69 11.94 -1.69
C HIS A 62 -11.45 12.75 -1.31
N SER A 63 -11.02 13.64 -2.20
CA SER A 63 -9.89 14.52 -1.97
C SER A 63 -10.34 15.98 -1.94
N GLN A 64 -9.88 16.72 -0.94
CA GLN A 64 -10.08 18.14 -0.82
C GLN A 64 -8.80 18.82 -0.32
N ASP A 65 -8.26 19.74 -1.11
CA ASP A 65 -7.02 20.48 -0.80
C ASP A 65 -5.82 19.57 -0.45
N GLY A 66 -5.80 18.36 -1.04
CA GLY A 66 -4.78 17.33 -0.79
C GLY A 66 -5.01 16.50 0.47
N VAL A 67 -6.09 16.72 1.20
CA VAL A 67 -6.55 15.84 2.28
C VAL A 67 -7.48 14.80 1.67
N VAL A 68 -7.10 13.52 1.77
CA VAL A 68 -7.90 12.42 1.21
C VAL A 68 -8.66 11.72 2.32
N THR A 69 -9.98 11.65 2.18
CA THR A 69 -10.86 10.88 3.06
C THR A 69 -11.25 9.57 2.36
N LEU A 70 -10.98 8.46 3.01
CA LEU A 70 -11.42 7.12 2.60
C LEU A 70 -12.61 6.71 3.45
N THR A 71 -13.73 6.33 2.82
CA THR A 71 -14.95 5.87 3.50
C THR A 71 -15.47 4.61 2.84
N GLY A 72 -16.33 3.87 3.56
CA GLY A 72 -16.92 2.63 3.09
C GLY A 72 -16.43 1.42 3.85
N THR A 73 -16.45 0.25 3.22
CA THR A 73 -16.10 -1.01 3.88
C THR A 73 -15.10 -1.82 3.11
N VAL A 74 -14.27 -2.55 3.84
CA VAL A 74 -13.29 -3.50 3.30
C VAL A 74 -13.53 -4.90 3.85
N ALA A 75 -13.15 -5.92 3.09
CA ALA A 75 -13.35 -7.32 3.48
C ALA A 75 -12.46 -7.73 4.67
N GLU A 76 -11.24 -7.19 4.76
CA GLU A 76 -10.23 -7.63 5.73
C GLU A 76 -9.40 -6.44 6.26
N GLU A 77 -8.90 -6.56 7.50
CA GLU A 77 -8.06 -5.54 8.15
C GLU A 77 -6.86 -5.08 7.31
N PRO A 78 -6.09 -5.96 6.63
CA PRO A 78 -4.97 -5.55 5.78
C PRO A 78 -5.35 -4.58 4.67
N HIS A 79 -6.58 -4.61 4.18
CA HIS A 79 -7.07 -3.71 3.15
C HIS A 79 -7.14 -2.25 3.62
N LEU A 80 -7.37 -2.01 4.93
CA LEU A 80 -7.29 -0.68 5.53
C LEU A 80 -5.91 -0.04 5.30
N LEU A 81 -4.85 -0.81 5.57
CA LEU A 81 -3.47 -0.35 5.40
C LEU A 81 -3.12 -0.17 3.93
N LEU A 82 -3.46 -1.15 3.08
CA LEU A 82 -3.19 -1.07 1.63
C LEU A 82 -3.82 0.16 1.00
N ALA A 83 -5.09 0.45 1.32
CA ALA A 83 -5.80 1.62 0.80
C ALA A 83 -5.13 2.93 1.26
N ALA A 84 -4.94 3.08 2.58
CA ALA A 84 -4.39 4.31 3.16
C ALA A 84 -2.95 4.59 2.68
N GLU A 85 -2.08 3.61 2.70
CA GLU A 85 -0.68 3.77 2.30
C GLU A 85 -0.51 4.00 0.80
N THR A 86 -1.34 3.35 -0.04
CA THR A 86 -1.33 3.60 -1.48
C THR A 86 -1.70 5.04 -1.80
N VAL A 87 -2.73 5.56 -1.13
CA VAL A 87 -3.20 6.93 -1.35
C VAL A 87 -2.21 7.95 -0.77
N ALA A 88 -1.65 7.69 0.42
CA ALA A 88 -0.72 8.59 1.10
C ALA A 88 0.55 8.89 0.27
N ASP A 89 0.95 7.97 -0.61
CA ASP A 89 2.15 8.12 -1.45
C ASP A 89 1.87 8.80 -2.81
N LEU A 90 0.63 9.19 -3.10
CA LEU A 90 0.28 9.84 -4.36
C LEU A 90 0.71 11.31 -4.39
N PRO A 91 1.18 11.79 -5.56
CA PRO A 91 1.58 13.19 -5.71
C PRO A 91 0.44 14.17 -5.41
N GLY A 92 0.67 15.09 -4.48
CA GLY A 92 -0.28 16.11 -4.06
C GLY A 92 -1.06 15.76 -2.80
N VAL A 93 -0.97 14.54 -2.30
CA VAL A 93 -1.57 14.14 -1.02
C VAL A 93 -0.75 14.71 0.14
N LYS A 94 -1.42 15.37 1.07
CA LYS A 94 -0.85 15.95 2.29
C LYS A 94 -1.11 15.08 3.51
N SER A 95 -2.31 14.47 3.56
CA SER A 95 -2.74 13.56 4.62
C SER A 95 -3.88 12.67 4.16
N VAL A 96 -4.05 11.55 4.86
CA VAL A 96 -5.16 10.61 4.63
C VAL A 96 -5.96 10.46 5.92
N ASP A 97 -7.26 10.68 5.83
CA ASP A 97 -8.26 10.40 6.86
C ASP A 97 -8.95 9.08 6.52
N ASN A 98 -8.47 7.99 7.14
CA ASN A 98 -8.99 6.65 6.85
C ASN A 98 -10.16 6.33 7.78
N LYS A 99 -11.37 6.34 7.25
CA LYS A 99 -12.65 5.99 7.90
C LYS A 99 -13.24 4.70 7.36
N LEU A 100 -12.43 3.84 6.76
CA LEU A 100 -12.87 2.53 6.30
C LEU A 100 -13.18 1.61 7.48
N GLU A 101 -14.21 0.80 7.33
CA GLU A 101 -14.61 -0.20 8.31
C GLU A 101 -14.43 -1.61 7.76
N VAL A 102 -14.10 -2.58 8.62
CA VAL A 102 -13.96 -3.98 8.22
C VAL A 102 -15.31 -4.67 8.34
N VAL A 103 -15.76 -5.33 7.26
CA VAL A 103 -16.99 -6.12 7.27
C VAL A 103 -16.86 -7.26 8.28
N GLY A 104 -17.82 -7.35 9.23
CA GLY A 104 -17.77 -8.37 10.28
C GLY A 104 -16.78 -8.11 11.39
N GLY A 105 -16.05 -6.99 11.33
CA GLY A 105 -15.06 -6.58 12.35
C GLY A 105 -13.70 -7.25 12.17
N ILE A 106 -12.74 -6.81 12.99
CA ILE A 106 -11.37 -7.35 12.97
C ILE A 106 -11.32 -8.60 13.86
N PRO A 107 -10.84 -9.76 13.36
CA PRO A 107 -10.68 -10.95 14.19
C PRO A 107 -9.75 -10.70 15.37
N GLU A 108 -10.04 -11.35 16.51
CA GLU A 108 -9.20 -11.27 17.68
C GLU A 108 -7.75 -11.70 17.36
N LYS A 109 -6.78 -10.91 17.82
CA LYS A 109 -5.36 -11.18 17.58
C LYS A 109 -4.97 -12.60 18.03
N ASN A 110 -4.25 -13.31 17.18
CA ASN A 110 -3.82 -14.72 17.33
C ASN A 110 -4.96 -15.74 17.34
N SER A 111 -6.20 -15.36 17.05
CA SER A 111 -7.24 -16.34 16.75
C SER A 111 -6.95 -17.06 15.42
N ASP A 112 -7.52 -18.24 15.22
CA ASP A 112 -7.36 -19.00 13.98
C ASP A 112 -7.84 -18.19 12.75
N ALA A 113 -8.92 -17.44 12.88
CA ALA A 113 -9.42 -16.54 11.83
C ALA A 113 -8.41 -15.43 11.49
N TRP A 114 -7.79 -14.82 12.51
CA TRP A 114 -6.76 -13.81 12.33
C TRP A 114 -5.50 -14.38 11.66
N ILE A 115 -5.05 -15.56 12.08
CA ILE A 115 -3.91 -16.25 11.46
C ILE A 115 -4.22 -16.59 10.00
N GLN A 116 -5.42 -17.15 9.73
CA GLN A 116 -5.83 -17.51 8.36
C GLN A 116 -5.84 -16.31 7.43
N MET A 117 -6.41 -15.18 7.88
CA MET A 117 -6.40 -13.92 7.15
C MET A 117 -4.96 -13.48 6.81
N ARG A 118 -4.06 -13.50 7.80
CA ARG A 118 -2.66 -13.10 7.59
C ARG A 118 -1.91 -14.01 6.62
N VAL A 119 -2.13 -15.32 6.70
CA VAL A 119 -1.53 -16.29 5.77
C VAL A 119 -2.01 -16.01 4.34
N LYS A 120 -3.31 -15.85 4.12
CA LYS A 120 -3.88 -15.55 2.79
C LYS A 120 -3.30 -14.26 2.20
N ASN A 121 -3.27 -13.20 2.98
CA ASN A 121 -2.73 -11.92 2.53
C ASN A 121 -1.22 -11.99 2.26
N MET A 122 -0.46 -12.70 3.09
CA MET A 122 0.97 -12.91 2.85
C MET A 122 1.20 -13.66 1.53
N LEU A 123 0.47 -14.75 1.27
CA LEU A 123 0.57 -15.50 0.02
C LEU A 123 0.24 -14.63 -1.21
N MET A 124 -0.77 -13.76 -1.09
CA MET A 124 -1.20 -12.86 -2.17
C MET A 124 -0.13 -11.81 -2.52
N LEU A 125 0.61 -11.30 -1.54
CA LEU A 125 1.64 -10.28 -1.76
C LEU A 125 2.90 -10.81 -2.46
N HIS A 126 3.18 -12.10 -2.34
CA HIS A 126 4.42 -12.69 -2.86
C HIS A 126 4.29 -13.14 -4.32
N SER A 127 5.08 -12.53 -5.21
CA SER A 127 5.07 -12.79 -6.65
C SER A 127 5.43 -14.23 -7.06
N ASN A 128 6.13 -14.94 -6.19
CA ASN A 128 6.63 -16.29 -6.45
C ASN A 128 5.70 -17.38 -5.94
N LEU A 129 4.60 -17.02 -5.27
CA LEU A 129 3.62 -17.96 -4.71
C LEU A 129 2.31 -17.91 -5.50
N ASP A 130 1.65 -19.04 -5.62
CA ASP A 130 0.32 -19.13 -6.24
C ASP A 130 -0.76 -19.10 -5.14
N SER A 131 -1.19 -17.89 -4.78
CA SER A 131 -2.22 -17.70 -3.76
C SER A 131 -3.61 -18.14 -4.22
N ALA A 132 -3.88 -18.10 -5.52
CA ALA A 132 -5.20 -18.41 -6.06
C ALA A 132 -5.57 -19.90 -5.95
N ASN A 133 -4.56 -20.78 -5.96
CA ASN A 133 -4.72 -22.22 -5.86
C ASN A 133 -4.30 -22.77 -4.49
N THR A 134 -4.10 -21.90 -3.50
CA THR A 134 -3.71 -22.30 -2.13
C THR A 134 -4.89 -22.14 -1.17
N GLU A 135 -5.38 -23.27 -0.64
CA GLU A 135 -6.34 -23.29 0.44
C GLU A 135 -5.60 -23.32 1.79
N VAL A 136 -6.05 -22.46 2.71
CA VAL A 136 -5.46 -22.27 4.02
C VAL A 136 -6.47 -22.61 5.09
N ASN A 137 -6.20 -23.61 5.92
CA ASN A 137 -6.99 -23.96 7.09
C ASN A 137 -6.15 -23.77 8.35
N VAL A 138 -6.75 -23.23 9.41
CA VAL A 138 -6.08 -22.99 10.68
C VAL A 138 -6.91 -23.57 11.81
N LYS A 139 -6.25 -24.31 12.69
CA LYS A 139 -6.85 -24.86 13.91
C LYS A 139 -5.86 -24.81 15.07
N ASP A 140 -6.21 -24.12 16.14
CA ASP A 140 -5.37 -23.98 17.35
C ASP A 140 -3.94 -23.47 17.05
N GLY A 141 -3.79 -22.64 16.00
CA GLY A 141 -2.51 -22.10 15.53
C GLY A 141 -1.68 -23.10 14.67
N LEU A 142 -2.22 -24.25 14.34
CA LEU A 142 -1.66 -25.18 13.34
C LEU A 142 -2.25 -24.82 11.98
N VAL A 143 -1.40 -24.51 11.01
CA VAL A 143 -1.79 -24.15 9.65
C VAL A 143 -1.65 -25.36 8.74
N THR A 144 -2.72 -25.72 8.04
CA THR A 144 -2.69 -26.71 6.97
C THR A 144 -2.82 -26.03 5.62
N LEU A 145 -1.89 -26.30 4.71
CA LEU A 145 -1.87 -25.77 3.35
C LEU A 145 -2.22 -26.86 2.36
N HIS A 146 -3.26 -26.64 1.54
CA HIS A 146 -3.62 -27.51 0.43
C HIS A 146 -3.53 -26.74 -0.88
N GLY A 147 -3.40 -27.47 -2.00
CA GLY A 147 -3.39 -26.90 -3.33
C GLY A 147 -2.31 -27.47 -4.22
N GLU A 148 -2.12 -26.89 -5.38
CA GLU A 148 -1.15 -27.33 -6.36
C GLU A 148 -0.14 -26.22 -6.65
N VAL A 149 1.14 -26.54 -6.55
CA VAL A 149 2.27 -25.64 -6.85
C VAL A 149 3.07 -26.13 -8.04
N ASN A 150 3.83 -25.23 -8.68
CA ASN A 150 4.58 -25.56 -9.89
C ASN A 150 5.93 -26.26 -9.63
N SER A 151 6.42 -26.25 -8.40
CA SER A 151 7.71 -26.87 -8.06
C SER A 151 7.82 -27.21 -6.59
N GLN A 152 8.72 -28.15 -6.27
CA GLN A 152 9.08 -28.48 -4.90
C GLN A 152 9.70 -27.27 -4.15
N ALA A 153 10.40 -26.40 -4.87
CA ALA A 153 10.95 -25.17 -4.30
C ALA A 153 9.83 -24.20 -3.88
N GLU A 154 8.79 -24.03 -4.70
CA GLU A 154 7.60 -23.20 -4.38
C GLU A 154 6.86 -23.79 -3.16
N LYS A 155 6.68 -25.12 -3.09
CA LYS A 155 6.08 -25.79 -1.94
C LYS A 155 6.84 -25.49 -0.64
N GLY A 156 8.17 -25.65 -0.66
CA GLY A 156 9.02 -25.38 0.50
C GLY A 156 9.01 -23.90 0.90
N LEU A 157 9.11 -23.00 -0.08
CA LEU A 157 9.10 -21.56 0.14
C LEU A 157 7.79 -21.09 0.77
N THR A 158 6.64 -21.62 0.30
CA THR A 158 5.33 -21.32 0.88
C THR A 158 5.28 -21.67 2.37
N ALA A 159 5.74 -22.85 2.76
CA ALA A 159 5.76 -23.26 4.17
C ALA A 159 6.66 -22.36 5.02
N GLU A 160 7.83 -21.97 4.51
CA GLU A 160 8.75 -21.06 5.22
C GLU A 160 8.14 -19.68 5.45
N TYR A 161 7.50 -19.10 4.43
CA TYR A 161 6.83 -17.81 4.59
C TYR A 161 5.70 -17.87 5.61
N VAL A 162 4.92 -18.95 5.60
CA VAL A 162 3.82 -19.13 6.54
C VAL A 162 4.35 -19.28 7.97
N LYS A 163 5.39 -20.06 8.22
CA LYS A 163 6.00 -20.24 9.56
C LYS A 163 6.47 -18.92 10.19
N ASP A 164 6.82 -17.94 9.38
CA ASP A 164 7.30 -16.63 9.85
C ASP A 164 6.18 -15.69 10.34
N ILE A 165 4.91 -16.05 10.21
CA ILE A 165 3.77 -15.24 10.67
C ILE A 165 3.58 -15.42 12.18
N GLU A 166 3.27 -14.31 12.86
CA GLU A 166 2.98 -14.29 14.30
C GLU A 166 1.74 -15.17 14.61
N GLY A 167 1.80 -15.92 15.71
CA GLY A 167 0.69 -16.77 16.18
C GLY A 167 0.76 -18.22 15.66
N ILE A 168 1.50 -18.51 14.58
CA ILE A 168 1.62 -19.85 14.03
C ILE A 168 2.54 -20.72 14.91
N LYS A 169 2.05 -21.89 15.27
CA LYS A 169 2.79 -22.91 16.04
C LYS A 169 3.52 -23.88 15.12
N ASP A 170 2.83 -24.36 14.08
CA ASP A 170 3.41 -25.26 13.08
C ASP A 170 2.64 -25.17 11.76
N VAL A 171 3.25 -25.73 10.68
CA VAL A 171 2.69 -25.73 9.33
C VAL A 171 2.74 -27.13 8.76
N ASP A 172 1.57 -27.71 8.50
CA ASP A 172 1.38 -28.94 7.75
C ASP A 172 1.16 -28.60 6.26
N ASN A 173 2.21 -28.80 5.47
CA ASN A 173 2.17 -28.46 4.04
C ASN A 173 1.79 -29.67 3.19
N GLN A 174 0.51 -29.84 2.93
CA GLN A 174 -0.08 -30.93 2.13
C GLN A 174 -0.24 -30.53 0.63
N MET A 175 0.39 -29.45 0.18
CA MET A 175 0.36 -29.04 -1.23
C MET A 175 0.99 -30.12 -2.13
N THR A 176 0.47 -30.28 -3.34
CA THR A 176 1.00 -31.19 -4.36
C THR A 176 1.77 -30.41 -5.42
N VAL A 177 2.79 -31.04 -6.01
CA VAL A 177 3.52 -30.44 -7.13
C VAL A 177 2.89 -30.91 -8.43
N ALA A 178 2.53 -29.96 -9.30
CA ALA A 178 1.95 -30.21 -10.60
C ALA A 178 2.88 -31.07 -11.46
N THR A 179 2.32 -32.09 -12.12
CA THR A 179 3.06 -32.94 -13.07
C THR A 179 3.47 -32.17 -14.35
N ALA A 180 2.70 -31.16 -14.72
CA ALA A 180 3.05 -30.22 -15.77
C ALA A 180 2.97 -28.79 -15.20
N PRO A 181 4.08 -28.03 -15.14
CA PRO A 181 4.06 -26.67 -14.62
C PRO A 181 3.03 -25.83 -15.36
N LYS A 182 2.06 -25.28 -14.66
CA LYS A 182 1.16 -24.29 -15.22
C LYS A 182 2.01 -23.06 -15.54
N THR A 183 2.02 -22.63 -16.78
CA THR A 183 2.62 -21.35 -17.13
C THR A 183 1.94 -20.28 -16.28
N LYS A 184 2.66 -19.73 -15.29
CA LYS A 184 2.21 -18.50 -14.66
C LYS A 184 2.00 -17.52 -15.80
N HIS A 185 0.75 -17.17 -16.08
CA HIS A 185 0.47 -16.00 -16.88
C HIS A 185 0.98 -14.80 -16.11
N ARG A 186 2.31 -14.57 -16.17
CA ARG A 186 2.80 -13.22 -15.96
C ARG A 186 2.10 -12.42 -17.04
N THR A 187 1.16 -11.61 -16.66
CA THR A 187 0.63 -10.57 -17.54
C THR A 187 1.84 -9.71 -17.88
N VAL A 188 2.45 -10.03 -19.04
CA VAL A 188 3.60 -9.29 -19.58
C VAL A 188 3.07 -7.89 -19.82
N GLY A 189 3.46 -6.92 -18.96
CA GLY A 189 3.10 -5.53 -19.10
C GLY A 189 2.16 -4.96 -18.04
N GLU A 190 1.80 -5.68 -17.00
CA GLU A 190 1.05 -5.07 -15.88
C GLU A 190 1.95 -4.04 -15.18
N PHE A 191 1.59 -2.77 -15.39
CA PHE A 191 2.31 -1.65 -14.77
C PHE A 191 1.87 -1.56 -13.31
N ILE A 192 2.80 -1.87 -12.38
CA ILE A 192 2.59 -1.69 -10.95
C ILE A 192 3.19 -0.35 -10.57
N ASP A 193 2.36 0.55 -10.08
CA ASP A 193 2.78 1.90 -9.68
C ASP A 193 3.59 1.87 -8.36
N ASP A 194 4.44 2.87 -8.18
CA ASP A 194 5.38 2.93 -7.06
C ASP A 194 4.65 3.03 -5.70
N SER A 195 3.49 3.67 -5.62
CA SER A 195 2.67 3.75 -4.40
C SER A 195 2.10 2.39 -4.01
N SER A 196 1.63 1.61 -4.99
CA SER A 196 1.19 0.22 -4.79
C SER A 196 2.32 -0.71 -4.35
N ILE A 197 3.54 -0.56 -4.90
CA ILE A 197 4.71 -1.33 -4.45
C ILE A 197 5.02 -0.99 -2.99
N LYS A 198 5.03 0.29 -2.63
CA LYS A 198 5.36 0.75 -1.27
C LYS A 198 4.36 0.24 -0.23
N SER A 199 3.06 0.32 -0.50
CA SER A 199 2.02 -0.17 0.41
C SER A 199 2.10 -1.68 0.63
N GLN A 200 2.34 -2.47 -0.43
CA GLN A 200 2.58 -3.91 -0.35
C GLN A 200 3.81 -4.25 0.51
N ILE A 201 4.93 -3.52 0.34
CA ILE A 201 6.13 -3.71 1.16
C ILE A 201 5.83 -3.44 2.63
N LYS A 202 5.14 -2.34 2.95
CA LYS A 202 4.78 -2.02 4.34
C LYS A 202 3.92 -3.12 4.98
N LEU A 203 2.94 -3.64 4.23
CA LEU A 203 2.10 -4.73 4.72
C LEU A 203 2.91 -6.03 4.92
N ALA A 204 3.77 -6.39 3.98
CA ALA A 204 4.60 -7.59 4.09
C ALA A 204 5.55 -7.54 5.30
N LEU A 205 6.17 -6.39 5.55
CA LEU A 205 7.03 -6.19 6.72
C LEU A 205 6.24 -6.19 8.04
N LEU A 206 4.98 -5.75 8.03
CA LEU A 206 4.11 -5.78 9.21
C LEU A 206 3.75 -7.22 9.63
N PHE A 207 3.56 -8.11 8.66
CA PHE A 207 3.16 -9.50 8.95
C PHE A 207 4.29 -10.39 9.42
N HIS A 208 5.53 -9.99 9.17
CA HIS A 208 6.70 -10.80 9.48
C HIS A 208 7.19 -10.60 10.93
N ARG A 209 7.41 -11.70 11.68
CA ARG A 209 7.88 -11.66 13.09
C ARG A 209 9.18 -10.90 13.31
N GLY A 210 10.11 -11.00 12.36
CA GLY A 210 11.48 -10.46 12.48
C GLY A 210 11.64 -9.04 12.00
N THR A 211 10.59 -8.39 11.47
CA THR A 211 10.66 -7.06 10.88
C THR A 211 9.70 -6.09 11.56
N ASN A 212 10.04 -4.79 11.50
CA ASN A 212 9.19 -3.74 12.00
C ASN A 212 9.11 -2.62 10.95
N PRO A 213 7.98 -2.46 10.24
CA PRO A 213 7.82 -1.47 9.17
C PRO A 213 7.96 -0.02 9.69
N PHE A 214 7.66 0.22 10.97
CA PHE A 214 7.78 1.56 11.58
C PHE A 214 9.24 2.01 11.83
N ARG A 215 10.21 1.10 11.67
CA ARG A 215 11.65 1.41 11.75
C ARG A 215 12.31 1.56 10.37
N ALA A 216 11.58 1.27 9.32
CA ALA A 216 12.04 1.36 7.95
C ALA A 216 11.34 2.51 7.23
N ASP A 217 12.12 3.41 6.67
CA ASP A 217 11.64 4.40 5.71
C ASP A 217 11.80 3.84 4.30
N ILE A 218 10.70 3.78 3.55
CA ILE A 218 10.63 3.12 2.25
C ILE A 218 10.28 4.16 1.19
N THR A 219 11.16 4.26 0.20
CA THR A 219 10.92 5.07 -1.00
C THR A 219 10.99 4.19 -2.22
N VAL A 220 10.02 4.33 -3.12
CA VAL A 220 9.97 3.60 -4.39
C VAL A 220 10.03 4.59 -5.54
N LYS A 221 10.88 4.32 -6.53
CA LYS A 221 10.97 5.09 -7.78
C LYS A 221 11.17 4.15 -8.97
N ARG A 222 10.16 4.05 -9.84
CA ARG A 222 10.15 3.17 -11.03
C ARG A 222 10.48 1.70 -10.69
N GLY A 223 9.96 1.22 -9.55
CA GLY A 223 10.20 -0.13 -9.04
C GLY A 223 11.57 -0.31 -8.36
N VAL A 224 12.38 0.74 -8.23
CA VAL A 224 13.60 0.73 -7.42
C VAL A 224 13.26 1.13 -6.00
N VAL A 225 13.43 0.20 -5.06
CA VAL A 225 13.15 0.41 -3.65
C VAL A 225 14.40 0.84 -2.91
N THR A 226 14.33 1.95 -2.22
CA THR A 226 15.32 2.36 -1.23
C THR A 226 14.72 2.19 0.15
N VAL A 227 15.34 1.37 1.00
CA VAL A 227 14.97 1.22 2.39
C VAL A 227 16.08 1.78 3.29
N SER A 228 15.71 2.66 4.21
CA SER A 228 16.57 3.28 5.21
C SER A 228 15.97 3.11 6.61
N GLY A 229 16.71 3.53 7.64
CA GLY A 229 16.30 3.37 9.02
C GLY A 229 17.25 2.48 9.80
N MET A 230 16.77 1.85 10.88
CA MET A 230 17.63 1.13 11.83
C MET A 230 17.20 -0.33 11.98
N ALA A 231 18.11 -1.25 11.70
CA ALA A 231 17.98 -2.67 11.96
C ALA A 231 18.65 -3.02 13.32
N LYS A 232 18.10 -4.00 14.02
CA LYS A 232 18.67 -4.49 15.29
C LYS A 232 20.02 -5.18 15.09
N ASN A 233 20.19 -5.84 13.93
CA ASN A 233 21.38 -6.59 13.58
C ASN A 233 21.46 -6.81 12.05
N ALA A 234 22.55 -7.41 11.59
CA ALA A 234 22.77 -7.71 10.18
C ALA A 234 21.71 -8.67 9.60
N ALA A 235 21.25 -9.64 10.40
CA ALA A 235 20.24 -10.59 9.96
C ALA A 235 18.88 -9.93 9.67
N GLU A 236 18.43 -8.99 10.53
CA GLU A 236 17.20 -8.21 10.27
C GLU A 236 17.36 -7.35 9.00
N LYS A 237 18.51 -6.70 8.81
CA LYS A 237 18.80 -5.91 7.61
C LYS A 237 18.71 -6.75 6.32
N GLU A 238 19.31 -7.95 6.33
CA GLU A 238 19.26 -8.88 5.20
C GLU A 238 17.84 -9.41 4.97
N LEU A 239 17.14 -9.78 6.04
CA LEU A 239 15.78 -10.26 6.00
C LEU A 239 14.83 -9.24 5.35
N VAL A 240 14.93 -7.97 5.73
CA VAL A 240 14.15 -6.88 5.10
C VAL A 240 14.40 -6.84 3.60
N SER A 241 15.66 -6.94 3.16
CA SER A 241 15.97 -6.97 1.72
C SER A 241 15.33 -8.18 1.02
N LYS A 242 15.44 -9.36 1.61
CA LYS A 242 14.89 -10.60 1.04
C LYS A 242 13.37 -10.50 0.91
N ARG A 243 12.68 -10.00 1.94
CA ARG A 243 11.21 -9.85 1.90
C ARG A 243 10.74 -8.83 0.87
N ILE A 244 11.47 -7.72 0.71
CA ILE A 244 11.15 -6.72 -0.30
C ILE A 244 11.36 -7.27 -1.72
N ALA A 245 12.38 -8.11 -1.94
CA ALA A 245 12.68 -8.66 -3.26
C ALA A 245 11.54 -9.49 -3.87
N ASP A 246 10.73 -10.10 -3.02
CA ASP A 246 9.65 -11.01 -3.44
C ASP A 246 8.31 -10.29 -3.70
N ILE A 247 8.24 -8.97 -3.47
CA ILE A 247 7.02 -8.19 -3.69
C ILE A 247 6.83 -7.87 -5.17
N HIS A 248 5.57 -7.93 -5.61
CA HIS A 248 5.19 -7.60 -6.98
C HIS A 248 5.64 -6.20 -7.40
N GLY A 249 6.31 -6.10 -8.55
CA GLY A 249 6.76 -4.83 -9.11
C GLY A 249 8.13 -4.37 -8.67
N VAL A 250 8.74 -4.96 -7.66
CA VAL A 250 10.12 -4.64 -7.22
C VAL A 250 11.13 -5.11 -8.26
N LYS A 251 11.92 -4.16 -8.77
CA LYS A 251 12.98 -4.42 -9.77
C LYS A 251 14.38 -4.46 -9.16
N ARG A 252 14.62 -3.63 -8.13
CA ARG A 252 15.91 -3.52 -7.45
C ARG A 252 15.74 -2.92 -6.07
N ILE A 253 16.62 -3.32 -5.14
CA ILE A 253 16.61 -2.85 -3.75
C ILE A 253 17.95 -2.18 -3.45
N GLN A 254 17.86 -1.05 -2.75
CA GLN A 254 19.00 -0.34 -2.14
C GLN A 254 18.76 -0.30 -0.62
N ASN A 255 19.35 -1.25 0.10
CA ASN A 255 19.21 -1.30 1.55
C ASN A 255 20.27 -0.43 2.23
N ARG A 256 19.86 0.76 2.70
CA ARG A 256 20.68 1.75 3.41
C ARG A 256 20.43 1.73 4.93
N MET A 257 19.78 0.69 5.46
CA MET A 257 19.59 0.57 6.90
C MET A 257 20.93 0.51 7.63
N THR A 258 21.00 1.20 8.77
CA THR A 258 22.13 1.10 9.71
C THR A 258 21.84 0.04 10.76
N ILE A 259 22.87 -0.58 11.29
CA ILE A 259 22.77 -1.54 12.39
C ILE A 259 22.97 -0.78 13.70
N LYS A 260 22.14 -1.10 14.71
CA LYS A 260 22.20 -0.48 16.03
C LYS A 260 23.44 -0.90 16.78
#